data_4863b86ba6d180de53a4b70757212b36
#
_entry.id   4863b86ba6d180de53a4b70757212b36
#
_cell.length_a   1.000
_cell.length_b   1.000
_cell.length_c   1.000
_cell.angle_alpha   90.00
_cell.angle_beta   90.00
_cell.angle_gamma   90.00
#
_symmetry.space_group_name_H-M   'P 1'
#
loop_
_entity.id
_entity.type
_entity.pdbx_description
1 polymer ?
#
loop_
_entity_poly.entity_id
_entity_poly.type
_entity_poly.pdbx_seq_one_letter_code
_entity_poly.pdbx_strand_id
1 'polypeptide(L)'
;MTTKVVTDEELGILARRQNDLFRRVREGTLPVERVLGGLQSLIEGAFDAIPVGPNRLIDCDTAPYIPNGWSVESHAKGGKIEFDPSKITLYFSARQKNGKTIVGHDLRKELEGKPVLNACVLDHLLANTHLIPDSWKKNEKGETLYHLFWNTVYRDSNGNLCVRYLYWGCGGWFWDCRWLGGRFDGRRPAVLAS
;
A
#
# COMPACT_ATOMS: atom_id res chain seq x y z
N MET A 1 21.67 1.35 33.41
CA MET A 1 21.07 1.66 32.11
C MET A 1 21.19 3.16 31.88
N THR A 2 21.96 3.58 30.89
CA THR A 2 22.13 5.01 30.60
C THR A 2 20.89 5.48 29.82
N THR A 3 20.08 6.31 30.44
CA THR A 3 18.91 6.90 29.78
C THR A 3 19.39 7.85 28.69
N LYS A 4 19.17 7.54 27.43
CA LYS A 4 19.49 8.45 26.32
C LYS A 4 18.64 9.70 26.43
N VAL A 5 19.27 10.88 26.44
CA VAL A 5 18.57 12.16 26.39
C VAL A 5 17.92 12.32 25.03
N VAL A 6 16.64 12.63 24.99
CA VAL A 6 15.87 12.86 23.76
C VAL A 6 16.30 14.19 23.15
N THR A 7 16.52 14.20 21.83
CA THR A 7 16.90 15.43 21.10
C THR A 7 15.68 16.28 20.73
N ASP A 8 15.89 17.57 20.47
CA ASP A 8 14.83 18.48 20.01
C ASP A 8 14.20 18.02 18.68
N GLU A 9 14.99 17.37 17.82
CA GLU A 9 14.50 16.78 16.57
C GLU A 9 13.53 15.62 16.84
N GLU A 10 13.86 14.70 17.75
CA GLU A 10 13.01 13.58 18.15
C GLU A 10 11.71 14.10 18.79
N LEU A 11 11.77 15.15 19.63
CA LEU A 11 10.58 15.81 20.20
C LEU A 11 9.72 16.47 19.12
N GLY A 12 10.34 17.10 18.12
CA GLY A 12 9.64 17.68 16.98
C GLY A 12 8.91 16.63 16.12
N ILE A 13 9.48 15.44 15.96
CA ILE A 13 8.83 14.30 15.29
C ILE A 13 7.62 13.84 16.10
N LEU A 14 7.77 13.69 17.41
CA LEU A 14 6.69 13.29 18.33
C LEU A 14 5.51 14.27 18.25
N ALA A 15 5.77 15.57 18.32
CA ALA A 15 4.74 16.61 18.24
C ALA A 15 3.96 16.56 16.91
N ARG A 16 4.65 16.36 15.79
CA ARG A 16 3.99 16.21 14.48
C ARG A 16 3.08 14.98 14.44
N ARG A 17 3.52 13.84 14.96
CA ARG A 17 2.72 12.61 15.02
C ARG A 17 1.51 12.75 15.95
N GLN A 18 1.67 13.45 17.09
CA GLN A 18 0.57 13.76 17.98
C GLN A 18 -0.50 14.63 17.29
N ASN A 19 -0.08 15.66 16.58
CA ASN A 19 -1.00 16.52 15.82
C ASN A 19 -1.76 15.75 14.74
N ASP A 20 -1.09 14.84 14.00
CA ASP A 20 -1.76 13.99 13.01
C ASP A 20 -2.76 13.04 13.67
N LEU A 21 -2.40 12.43 14.80
CA LEU A 21 -3.29 11.58 15.60
C LEU A 21 -4.57 12.33 15.97
N PHE A 22 -4.45 13.55 16.54
CA PHE A 22 -5.58 14.35 16.94
C PHE A 22 -6.44 14.79 15.76
N ARG A 23 -5.81 15.14 14.63
CA ARG A 23 -6.52 15.45 13.39
C ARG A 23 -7.37 14.26 12.95
N ARG A 24 -6.82 13.07 12.88
CA ARG A 24 -7.51 11.84 12.46
C ARG A 24 -8.64 11.42 13.39
N VAL A 25 -8.51 11.64 14.70
CA VAL A 25 -9.60 11.44 15.65
C VAL A 25 -10.73 12.45 15.40
N ARG A 26 -10.38 13.73 15.20
CA ARG A 26 -11.36 14.80 14.93
C ARG A 26 -12.11 14.57 13.60
N GLU A 27 -11.43 14.04 12.61
CA GLU A 27 -12.01 13.69 11.29
C GLU A 27 -12.79 12.36 11.33
N GLY A 28 -12.84 11.66 12.46
CA GLY A 28 -13.53 10.38 12.61
C GLY A 28 -12.86 9.21 11.89
N THR A 29 -11.62 9.38 11.40
CA THR A 29 -10.86 8.32 10.72
C THR A 29 -10.18 7.35 11.70
N LEU A 30 -10.12 7.72 13.00
CA LEU A 30 -9.67 6.88 14.09
C LEU A 30 -10.70 6.89 15.23
N PRO A 31 -11.13 5.72 15.76
CA PRO A 31 -12.02 5.62 16.90
C PRO A 31 -11.35 6.17 18.16
N VAL A 32 -12.01 7.12 18.85
CA VAL A 32 -11.45 7.82 20.02
C VAL A 32 -11.15 6.85 21.17
N GLU A 33 -11.99 5.86 21.39
CA GLU A 33 -11.81 4.85 22.45
C GLU A 33 -10.53 4.03 22.27
N ARG A 34 -10.21 3.66 21.01
CA ARG A 34 -8.96 2.97 20.69
C ARG A 34 -7.72 3.83 20.93
N VAL A 35 -7.84 5.11 20.58
CA VAL A 35 -6.74 6.07 20.79
C VAL A 35 -6.50 6.31 22.27
N LEU A 36 -7.55 6.50 23.06
CA LEU A 36 -7.45 6.68 24.52
C LEU A 36 -6.82 5.45 25.18
N GLY A 37 -7.27 4.24 24.85
CA GLY A 37 -6.68 3.00 25.37
C GLY A 37 -5.21 2.84 24.99
N GLY A 38 -4.84 3.14 23.76
CA GLY A 38 -3.44 3.08 23.30
C GLY A 38 -2.54 4.11 23.98
N LEU A 39 -3.02 5.34 24.16
CA LEU A 39 -2.29 6.39 24.89
C LEU A 39 -2.11 6.03 26.37
N GLN A 40 -3.14 5.46 27.01
CA GLN A 40 -3.06 5.01 28.39
C GLN A 40 -1.99 3.93 28.57
N SER A 41 -1.98 2.92 27.68
CA SER A 41 -0.95 1.87 27.68
C SER A 41 0.46 2.42 27.50
N LEU A 42 0.63 3.42 26.62
CA LEU A 42 1.91 4.12 26.41
C LEU A 42 2.38 4.84 27.69
N ILE A 43 1.47 5.57 28.37
CA ILE A 43 1.77 6.32 29.59
C ILE A 43 2.15 5.37 30.74
N GLU A 44 1.52 4.21 30.81
CA GLU A 44 1.77 3.18 31.81
C GLU A 44 3.04 2.35 31.53
N GLY A 45 3.72 2.63 30.40
CA GLY A 45 4.93 1.89 30.00
C GLY A 45 4.65 0.47 29.51
N ALA A 46 3.37 0.13 29.26
CA ALA A 46 2.96 -1.17 28.71
C ALA A 46 3.17 -1.22 27.21
N PHE A 47 4.39 -1.00 26.75
CA PHE A 47 4.74 -0.98 25.32
C PHE A 47 4.46 -2.30 24.63
N ASP A 48 4.52 -3.42 25.37
CA ASP A 48 4.23 -4.76 24.85
C ASP A 48 2.72 -5.03 24.69
N ALA A 49 1.87 -4.26 25.38
CA ALA A 49 0.41 -4.36 25.26
C ALA A 49 -0.14 -3.65 24.01
N ILE A 50 0.63 -2.74 23.45
CA ILE A 50 0.37 -2.21 22.11
C ILE A 50 0.89 -3.29 21.16
N PRO A 51 0.08 -3.83 20.25
CA PRO A 51 0.60 -4.71 19.22
C PRO A 51 1.57 -3.90 18.35
N VAL A 52 2.83 -3.79 18.82
CA VAL A 52 3.95 -3.16 18.12
C VAL A 52 4.50 -4.11 17.05
N GLY A 53 3.87 -5.27 16.91
CA GLY A 53 4.03 -6.10 15.71
C GLY A 53 3.36 -5.39 14.54
N PRO A 54 4.03 -5.29 13.39
CA PRO A 54 3.37 -4.79 12.19
C PRO A 54 2.11 -5.64 12.01
N ASN A 55 0.94 -4.99 11.93
CA ASN A 55 -0.28 -5.69 11.54
C ASN A 55 -0.08 -6.20 10.11
N ARG A 56 0.38 -7.43 9.98
CA ARG A 56 0.69 -8.07 8.69
C ARG A 56 -0.49 -8.86 8.13
N LEU A 57 -1.51 -9.10 8.97
CA LEU A 57 -2.67 -9.86 8.55
C LEU A 57 -3.61 -8.98 7.73
N ILE A 58 -3.84 -9.38 6.49
CA ILE A 58 -4.68 -8.66 5.53
C ILE A 58 -5.84 -9.57 5.15
N ASP A 59 -7.05 -9.08 5.28
CA ASP A 59 -8.25 -9.75 4.76
C ASP A 59 -8.50 -9.27 3.32
N CYS A 60 -8.11 -10.11 2.36
CA CYS A 60 -8.26 -9.81 0.94
C CYS A 60 -9.67 -10.10 0.40
N ASP A 61 -10.60 -10.56 1.26
CA ASP A 61 -12.00 -10.82 0.89
C ASP A 61 -12.92 -9.63 1.20
N THR A 62 -12.40 -8.64 1.92
CA THR A 62 -13.14 -7.40 2.21
C THR A 62 -13.30 -6.54 0.97
N ALA A 63 -14.29 -5.65 0.98
CA ALA A 63 -14.45 -4.68 -0.09
C ALA A 63 -13.22 -3.72 -0.13
N PRO A 64 -12.58 -3.53 -1.29
CA PRO A 64 -11.48 -2.60 -1.42
C PRO A 64 -12.00 -1.15 -1.33
N TYR A 65 -11.12 -0.21 -1.00
CA TYR A 65 -11.46 1.21 -1.10
C TYR A 65 -11.86 1.57 -2.53
N ILE A 66 -13.01 2.23 -2.67
CA ILE A 66 -13.56 2.68 -3.96
C ILE A 66 -13.46 4.21 -4.02
N PRO A 67 -12.69 4.79 -4.97
CA PRO A 67 -12.66 6.23 -5.17
C PRO A 67 -14.05 6.79 -5.51
N ASN A 68 -14.31 8.05 -5.15
CA ASN A 68 -15.60 8.70 -5.42
C ASN A 68 -15.92 8.69 -6.93
N GLY A 69 -17.16 8.30 -7.28
CA GLY A 69 -17.63 8.20 -8.65
C GLY A 69 -17.11 6.97 -9.43
N TRP A 70 -16.39 6.04 -8.77
CA TRP A 70 -15.90 4.81 -9.37
C TRP A 70 -16.74 3.60 -8.98
N SER A 71 -16.53 2.50 -9.68
CA SER A 71 -17.07 1.18 -9.31
C SER A 71 -16.00 0.10 -9.43
N VAL A 72 -16.23 -1.03 -8.76
CA VAL A 72 -15.39 -2.22 -8.91
C VAL A 72 -15.91 -3.03 -10.10
N GLU A 73 -15.08 -3.20 -11.11
CA GLU A 73 -15.36 -4.06 -12.26
C GLU A 73 -15.11 -5.54 -11.94
N SER A 74 -13.99 -5.81 -11.27
CA SER A 74 -13.67 -7.16 -10.77
C SER A 74 -12.78 -7.06 -9.53
N HIS A 75 -13.00 -7.97 -8.58
CA HIS A 75 -12.19 -8.11 -7.39
C HIS A 75 -12.07 -9.59 -7.06
N ALA A 76 -10.89 -10.14 -7.22
CA ALA A 76 -10.64 -11.53 -6.86
C ALA A 76 -10.32 -11.60 -5.36
N LYS A 77 -11.08 -12.46 -4.66
CA LYS A 77 -10.85 -12.77 -3.26
C LYS A 77 -9.56 -13.53 -3.09
N GLY A 78 -8.81 -13.22 -2.04
CA GLY A 78 -7.50 -13.82 -1.74
C GLY A 78 -7.42 -14.49 -0.37
N GLY A 79 -8.54 -14.52 0.38
CA GLY A 79 -8.55 -14.98 1.76
C GLY A 79 -7.79 -14.05 2.71
N LYS A 80 -7.41 -14.59 3.86
CA LYS A 80 -6.55 -13.89 4.82
C LYS A 80 -5.10 -14.23 4.57
N ILE A 81 -4.29 -13.23 4.30
CA ILE A 81 -2.86 -13.38 4.04
C ILE A 81 -2.04 -12.65 5.09
N GLU A 82 -0.91 -13.20 5.47
CA GLU A 82 0.11 -12.49 6.24
C GLU A 82 1.10 -11.85 5.26
N PHE A 83 1.18 -10.51 5.27
CA PHE A 83 2.09 -9.79 4.39
C PHE A 83 3.55 -9.98 4.85
N ASP A 84 4.32 -10.65 4.01
CA ASP A 84 5.74 -10.86 4.18
C ASP A 84 6.45 -10.40 2.90
N PRO A 85 7.22 -9.30 2.95
CA PRO A 85 7.93 -8.80 1.77
C PRO A 85 8.84 -9.83 1.09
N SER A 86 9.36 -10.81 1.85
CA SER A 86 10.22 -11.88 1.30
C SER A 86 9.45 -12.87 0.42
N LYS A 87 8.12 -12.92 0.58
CA LYS A 87 7.18 -13.75 -0.20
C LYS A 87 6.46 -12.96 -1.28
N ILE A 88 6.98 -11.79 -1.65
CA ILE A 88 6.42 -10.97 -2.71
C ILE A 88 7.36 -10.96 -3.91
N THR A 89 6.80 -11.24 -5.06
CA THR A 89 7.52 -11.16 -6.34
C THR A 89 6.99 -9.99 -7.17
N LEU A 90 7.91 -9.18 -7.69
CA LEU A 90 7.59 -8.13 -8.64
C LEU A 90 7.70 -8.71 -10.07
N TYR A 91 6.57 -8.89 -10.70
CA TYR A 91 6.48 -9.46 -12.03
C TYR A 91 6.54 -8.39 -13.11
N PHE A 92 7.42 -8.59 -14.09
CA PHE A 92 7.53 -7.79 -15.32
C PHE A 92 7.31 -8.70 -16.51
N SER A 93 6.38 -8.35 -17.38
CA SER A 93 6.25 -9.03 -18.69
C SER A 93 7.55 -8.90 -19.51
N ALA A 94 7.86 -9.91 -20.30
CA ALA A 94 8.95 -9.82 -21.27
C ALA A 94 8.77 -8.62 -22.22
N ARG A 95 7.51 -8.23 -22.48
CA ARG A 95 7.14 -7.08 -23.31
C ARG A 95 7.31 -5.72 -22.60
N GLN A 96 7.67 -5.68 -21.31
CA GLN A 96 8.01 -4.47 -20.57
C GLN A 96 9.52 -4.23 -20.47
N LYS A 97 10.34 -5.19 -20.91
CA LYS A 97 11.81 -5.12 -20.81
C LYS A 97 12.42 -4.36 -21.99
N ASN A 98 13.65 -3.87 -21.81
CA ASN A 98 14.47 -3.22 -22.86
C ASN A 98 13.78 -2.03 -23.52
N GLY A 99 13.12 -1.18 -22.73
CA GLY A 99 12.42 0.02 -23.22
C GLY A 99 11.10 -0.24 -23.94
N LYS A 100 10.67 -1.52 -24.02
CA LYS A 100 9.38 -1.89 -24.61
C LYS A 100 8.22 -1.64 -23.64
N THR A 101 7.01 -1.66 -24.17
CA THR A 101 5.77 -1.48 -23.40
C THR A 101 4.72 -2.48 -23.83
N ILE A 102 3.83 -2.85 -22.90
CA ILE A 102 2.65 -3.68 -23.14
C ILE A 102 1.39 -2.86 -22.87
N VAL A 103 0.30 -3.10 -23.61
CA VAL A 103 -1.01 -2.52 -23.30
C VAL A 103 -1.59 -3.21 -22.07
N GLY A 104 -2.27 -2.45 -21.19
CA GLY A 104 -2.77 -3.00 -19.94
C GLY A 104 -3.76 -4.14 -20.11
N HIS A 105 -4.62 -4.11 -21.14
CA HIS A 105 -5.52 -5.23 -21.45
C HIS A 105 -4.77 -6.53 -21.77
N ASP A 106 -3.65 -6.45 -22.48
CA ASP A 106 -2.80 -7.60 -22.79
C ASP A 106 -2.06 -8.08 -21.53
N LEU A 107 -1.55 -7.13 -20.72
CA LEU A 107 -0.89 -7.47 -19.46
C LEU A 107 -1.85 -8.17 -18.51
N ARG A 108 -3.12 -7.71 -18.43
CA ARG A 108 -4.16 -8.37 -17.62
C ARG A 108 -4.34 -9.83 -18.04
N LYS A 109 -4.42 -10.11 -19.36
CA LYS A 109 -4.52 -11.49 -19.88
C LYS A 109 -3.29 -12.32 -19.53
N GLU A 110 -2.09 -11.73 -19.64
CA GLU A 110 -0.84 -12.41 -19.28
C GLU A 110 -0.74 -12.75 -17.79
N LEU A 111 -1.45 -12.01 -16.93
CA LEU A 111 -1.52 -12.21 -15.49
C LEU A 111 -2.61 -13.21 -15.06
N GLU A 112 -3.48 -13.69 -15.96
CA GLU A 112 -4.49 -14.69 -15.64
C GLU A 112 -3.85 -15.97 -15.09
N GLY A 113 -4.42 -16.48 -13.99
CA GLY A 113 -3.89 -17.65 -13.30
C GLY A 113 -2.64 -17.42 -12.45
N LYS A 114 -2.07 -16.21 -12.42
CA LYS A 114 -0.96 -15.86 -11.52
C LYS A 114 -1.49 -15.38 -10.17
N PRO A 115 -0.74 -15.58 -9.08
CA PRO A 115 -1.12 -15.18 -7.73
C PRO A 115 -0.94 -13.65 -7.51
N VAL A 116 -1.54 -12.83 -8.38
CA VAL A 116 -1.47 -11.36 -8.23
C VAL A 116 -2.25 -10.90 -7.01
N LEU A 117 -1.77 -9.87 -6.35
CA LEU A 117 -2.41 -9.30 -5.17
C LEU A 117 -3.49 -8.29 -5.56
N ASN A 118 -4.49 -8.13 -4.67
CA ASN A 118 -5.61 -7.21 -4.86
C ASN A 118 -5.43 -5.87 -4.12
N ALA A 119 -6.37 -4.95 -4.30
CA ALA A 119 -6.29 -3.61 -3.74
C ALA A 119 -6.41 -3.55 -2.21
N CYS A 120 -6.92 -4.60 -1.54
CA CYS A 120 -6.91 -4.65 -0.07
C CYS A 120 -5.48 -4.64 0.48
N VAL A 121 -4.55 -5.29 -0.23
CA VAL A 121 -3.13 -5.24 0.13
C VAL A 121 -2.57 -3.83 -0.04
N LEU A 122 -2.89 -3.14 -1.14
CA LEU A 122 -2.49 -1.74 -1.34
C LEU A 122 -3.02 -0.84 -0.23
N ASP A 123 -4.32 -0.96 0.11
CA ASP A 123 -4.95 -0.15 1.15
C ASP A 123 -4.33 -0.42 2.53
N HIS A 124 -4.03 -1.68 2.83
CA HIS A 124 -3.34 -2.07 4.05
C HIS A 124 -1.92 -1.49 4.13
N LEU A 125 -1.15 -1.55 3.04
CA LEU A 125 0.20 -1.01 2.97
C LEU A 125 0.22 0.52 3.13
N LEU A 126 -0.77 1.23 2.58
CA LEU A 126 -0.90 2.67 2.78
C LEU A 126 -1.21 3.03 4.24
N ALA A 127 -1.99 2.21 4.93
CA ALA A 127 -2.25 2.37 6.36
C ALA A 127 -1.04 1.99 7.24
N ASN A 128 -0.11 1.15 6.71
CA ASN A 128 1.02 0.58 7.43
C ASN A 128 2.32 0.74 6.61
N THR A 129 2.68 1.97 6.29
CA THR A 129 3.78 2.27 5.34
C THR A 129 5.15 1.72 5.76
N HIS A 130 5.34 1.45 7.06
CA HIS A 130 6.55 0.81 7.60
C HIS A 130 6.74 -0.64 7.15
N LEU A 131 5.69 -1.29 6.61
CA LEU A 131 5.75 -2.63 6.04
C LEU A 131 6.31 -2.65 4.62
N ILE A 132 6.32 -1.51 3.93
CA ILE A 132 6.70 -1.43 2.53
C ILE A 132 8.23 -1.41 2.44
N PRO A 133 8.84 -2.34 1.68
CA PRO A 133 10.29 -2.38 1.54
C PRO A 133 10.85 -1.11 0.89
N ASP A 134 12.00 -0.66 1.36
CA ASP A 134 12.71 0.49 0.76
C ASP A 134 13.10 0.23 -0.71
N SER A 135 13.35 -1.02 -1.06
CA SER A 135 13.63 -1.45 -2.44
C SER A 135 12.48 -1.20 -3.42
N TRP A 136 11.25 -0.97 -2.90
CA TRP A 136 10.10 -0.65 -3.74
C TRP A 136 10.04 0.82 -4.17
N LYS A 137 10.86 1.69 -3.59
CA LYS A 137 10.86 3.12 -3.92
C LYS A 137 11.35 3.37 -5.34
N LYS A 138 12.46 2.71 -5.72
CA LYS A 138 13.15 2.97 -7.00
C LYS A 138 13.77 1.69 -7.54
N ASN A 139 13.91 1.63 -8.87
CA ASN A 139 14.69 0.60 -9.53
C ASN A 139 16.20 0.90 -9.46
N GLU A 140 17.03 0.01 -10.00
CA GLU A 140 18.50 0.15 -10.05
C GLU A 140 18.98 1.42 -10.78
N LYS A 141 18.14 2.00 -11.64
CA LYS A 141 18.42 3.24 -12.37
C LYS A 141 18.00 4.50 -11.60
N GLY A 142 17.47 4.35 -10.37
CA GLY A 142 16.95 5.46 -9.58
C GLY A 142 15.57 5.97 -10.01
N GLU A 143 14.86 5.27 -10.91
CA GLU A 143 13.53 5.63 -11.36
C GLU A 143 12.46 5.07 -10.42
N THR A 144 11.41 5.85 -10.15
CA THR A 144 10.28 5.44 -9.30
C THR A 144 9.56 4.20 -9.88
N LEU A 145 9.31 3.22 -9.03
CA LEU A 145 8.49 2.05 -9.34
C LEU A 145 7.02 2.31 -8.99
N TYR A 146 6.11 1.73 -9.79
CA TYR A 146 4.66 1.83 -9.67
C TYR A 146 4.08 0.42 -9.53
N HIS A 147 3.84 -0.01 -8.29
CA HIS A 147 3.46 -1.39 -7.92
C HIS A 147 1.97 -1.61 -8.13
N LEU A 148 1.60 -2.44 -9.10
CA LEU A 148 0.21 -2.64 -9.55
C LEU A 148 -0.46 -3.83 -8.86
N PHE A 149 -1.70 -3.63 -8.37
CA PHE A 149 -2.50 -4.63 -7.65
C PHE A 149 -3.65 -5.13 -8.52
N TRP A 150 -3.34 -6.07 -9.42
CA TRP A 150 -4.17 -6.46 -10.56
C TRP A 150 -5.42 -7.28 -10.23
N ASN A 151 -5.49 -7.93 -9.07
CA ASN A 151 -6.70 -8.68 -8.69
C ASN A 151 -7.89 -7.78 -8.27
N THR A 152 -7.73 -6.45 -8.42
CA THR A 152 -8.85 -5.50 -8.39
C THR A 152 -8.75 -4.58 -9.60
N VAL A 153 -9.77 -4.60 -10.44
CA VAL A 153 -9.93 -3.69 -11.55
C VAL A 153 -11.14 -2.80 -11.27
N TYR A 154 -10.97 -1.53 -11.51
CA TYR A 154 -12.00 -0.51 -11.31
C TYR A 154 -12.50 0.02 -12.65
N ARG A 155 -13.68 0.59 -12.62
CA ARG A 155 -14.24 1.45 -13.68
C ARG A 155 -14.30 2.87 -13.14
N ASP A 156 -13.60 3.79 -13.79
CA ASP A 156 -13.62 5.20 -13.43
C ASP A 156 -14.93 5.89 -13.83
N SER A 157 -15.11 7.17 -13.47
CA SER A 157 -16.30 7.96 -13.78
C SER A 157 -16.53 8.16 -15.28
N ASN A 158 -15.52 7.95 -16.11
CA ASN A 158 -15.62 8.02 -17.58
C ASN A 158 -15.86 6.65 -18.23
N GLY A 159 -16.00 5.58 -17.42
CA GLY A 159 -16.22 4.22 -17.89
C GLY A 159 -14.96 3.47 -18.27
N ASN A 160 -13.76 4.03 -18.06
CA ASN A 160 -12.50 3.36 -18.38
C ASN A 160 -12.12 2.34 -17.31
N LEU A 161 -11.54 1.22 -17.74
CA LEU A 161 -10.97 0.24 -16.82
C LEU A 161 -9.61 0.68 -16.32
N CYS A 162 -9.42 0.65 -15.00
CA CYS A 162 -8.22 1.11 -14.31
C CYS A 162 -7.75 0.09 -13.28
N VAL A 163 -6.45 0.06 -13.05
CA VAL A 163 -5.82 -0.67 -11.93
C VAL A 163 -5.09 0.32 -11.04
N ARG A 164 -5.23 0.16 -9.71
CA ARG A 164 -4.53 1.01 -8.74
C ARG A 164 -3.11 0.53 -8.54
N TYR A 165 -2.23 1.48 -8.27
CA TYR A 165 -0.84 1.22 -7.96
C TYR A 165 -0.34 2.05 -6.77
N LEU A 166 0.67 1.54 -6.10
CA LEU A 166 1.40 2.17 -5.01
C LEU A 166 2.73 2.71 -5.53
N TYR A 167 3.14 3.89 -5.10
CA TYR A 167 4.42 4.48 -5.48
C TYR A 167 4.98 5.41 -4.41
N TRP A 168 6.30 5.60 -4.44
CA TRP A 168 7.00 6.55 -3.59
C TRP A 168 7.20 7.88 -4.32
N GLY A 169 6.79 8.99 -3.70
CA GLY A 169 6.96 10.34 -4.23
C GLY A 169 6.90 11.39 -3.12
N CYS A 170 7.53 12.53 -3.31
CA CYS A 170 7.47 13.66 -2.36
C CYS A 170 7.72 13.28 -0.89
N GLY A 171 8.58 12.28 -0.63
CA GLY A 171 8.91 11.84 0.73
C GLY A 171 7.87 10.93 1.40
N GLY A 172 6.88 10.39 0.67
CA GLY A 172 5.84 9.50 1.18
C GLY A 172 5.38 8.45 0.20
N TRP A 173 4.56 7.51 0.69
CA TRP A 173 3.86 6.54 -0.13
C TRP A 173 2.49 7.06 -0.52
N PHE A 174 2.16 6.90 -1.81
CA PHE A 174 0.91 7.35 -2.40
C PHE A 174 0.34 6.25 -3.29
N TRP A 175 -0.94 6.37 -3.63
CA TRP A 175 -1.58 5.56 -4.65
C TRP A 175 -2.09 6.45 -5.78
N ASP A 176 -2.22 5.85 -6.94
CA ASP A 176 -2.90 6.43 -8.10
C ASP A 176 -3.38 5.26 -8.98
N CYS A 177 -3.94 5.53 -10.13
CA CYS A 177 -4.47 4.53 -11.04
C CYS A 177 -3.83 4.60 -12.44
N ARG A 178 -3.91 3.49 -13.14
CA ARG A 178 -3.49 3.41 -14.53
C ARG A 178 -4.60 2.81 -15.38
N TRP A 179 -4.97 3.53 -16.44
CA TRP A 179 -5.93 3.06 -17.43
C TRP A 179 -5.38 1.85 -18.20
N LEU A 180 -6.22 0.80 -18.39
CA LEU A 180 -5.83 -0.44 -19.03
C LEU A 180 -5.62 -0.29 -20.55
N GLY A 181 -6.21 0.70 -21.19
CA GLY A 181 -5.90 1.05 -22.58
C GLY A 181 -4.52 1.71 -22.76
N GLY A 182 -3.89 2.14 -21.67
CA GLY A 182 -2.56 2.76 -21.69
C GLY A 182 -1.43 1.74 -21.80
N ARG A 183 -0.20 2.27 -21.96
CA ARG A 183 1.02 1.48 -22.05
C ARG A 183 1.70 1.35 -20.70
N PHE A 184 2.20 0.16 -20.38
CA PHE A 184 2.90 -0.21 -19.16
C PHE A 184 4.35 -0.54 -19.50
N ASP A 185 5.28 0.23 -18.97
CA ASP A 185 6.73 0.09 -19.15
C ASP A 185 7.39 -0.72 -18.02
N GLY A 186 8.72 -0.85 -18.05
CA GLY A 186 9.52 -1.57 -17.06
C GLY A 186 9.55 -0.95 -15.66
N ARG A 187 8.83 0.14 -15.39
CA ARG A 187 8.68 0.71 -14.05
C ARG A 187 7.36 0.30 -13.38
N ARG A 188 6.56 -0.54 -14.03
CA ARG A 188 5.20 -0.90 -13.61
C ARG A 188 5.04 -2.40 -13.39
N PRO A 189 5.67 -2.96 -12.33
CA PRO A 189 5.51 -4.37 -12.00
C PRO A 189 4.11 -4.68 -11.48
N ALA A 190 3.66 -5.91 -11.75
CA ALA A 190 2.56 -6.50 -11.01
C ALA A 190 3.09 -7.10 -9.69
N VAL A 191 2.33 -6.94 -8.60
CA VAL A 191 2.67 -7.49 -7.29
C VAL A 191 2.04 -8.86 -7.14
N LEU A 192 2.87 -9.88 -6.94
CA LEU A 192 2.46 -11.27 -6.81
C LEU A 192 2.86 -11.83 -5.44
N ALA A 193 2.01 -12.71 -4.89
CA ALA A 193 2.44 -13.62 -3.84
C ALA A 193 3.33 -14.72 -4.43
N SER A 194 4.33 -15.16 -3.66
CA SER A 194 5.23 -16.28 -4.02
C SER A 194 4.74 -17.57 -3.41
#